data_61af8c619287cc7c6c54742216ba85e4
#
_entry.id   61af8c619287cc7c6c54742216ba85e4
#
_cell.length_a   1.000
_cell.length_b   1.000
_cell.length_c   1.000
_cell.angle_alpha   90.00
_cell.angle_beta   90.00
_cell.angle_gamma   90.00
#
_symmetry.space_group_name_H-M   'P 1'
#
loop_
_entity.id
_entity.type
_entity.pdbx_description
1 polymer ?
#
loop_
_entity_poly.entity_id
_entity_poly.type
_entity_poly.pdbx_seq_one_letter_code
_entity_poly.pdbx_strand_id
1 'polypeptide(L)'
;MYKIEISERTLHFKQPAGTSRGVYTTRHSYYLTLTSDEMPGIEGVGECATLPDLSCDAKPEYEMTLRQVCQMVEQMGRIPYDMIRAYPSITFGLETAFASFFDAAKKQNLSVSVPVGMENLTDLFDSPFGRGEEGITINGLVWMGTYEEMLARLEEKLQAGFHCVKLKIGAIDFFKELDLIKRIRDVYTKEQVELRVDANGGFLPENAMSQLEALAKYDIHSIEQPIKQHQWPKMAQLCRETPLPIALDEELIGVNVRSMKQALLDTVRPQYIILKPSLHGGIYGCNEWIELANQRGIGSWITSALESNIGLNAIAHYAAKVYGPDVRMPQGLGTGQLFTDNIPMPLEIRGDKLFVVK
;
A
#
# COMPACT_ATOMS: atom_id res chain seq x y z
N MET A 1 -5.41 -15.17 28.18
CA MET A 1 -5.74 -13.73 27.97
C MET A 1 -4.65 -13.11 27.12
N TYR A 2 -4.98 -12.27 26.13
CA TYR A 2 -3.97 -11.54 25.34
C TYR A 2 -3.41 -10.36 26.09
N LYS A 3 -2.12 -10.04 25.82
CA LYS A 3 -1.43 -8.82 26.29
C LYS A 3 -0.72 -8.17 25.13
N ILE A 4 -0.74 -6.85 25.04
CA ILE A 4 -0.15 -6.08 23.96
C ILE A 4 0.84 -5.07 24.54
N GLU A 5 2.11 -5.25 24.24
CA GLU A 5 3.14 -4.26 24.54
C GLU A 5 3.31 -3.33 23.33
N ILE A 6 3.43 -2.03 23.63
CA ILE A 6 3.63 -0.99 22.59
C ILE A 6 5.05 -0.46 22.71
N SER A 7 5.79 -0.52 21.63
CA SER A 7 7.09 0.13 21.45
C SER A 7 7.04 1.09 20.27
N GLU A 8 8.03 1.96 20.15
CA GLU A 8 8.12 2.94 19.06
C GLU A 8 9.51 2.98 18.46
N ARG A 9 9.60 3.33 17.20
CA ARG A 9 10.88 3.53 16.51
C ARG A 9 10.75 4.55 15.42
N THR A 10 11.80 5.35 15.25
CA THR A 10 11.97 6.25 14.10
C THR A 10 13.00 5.66 13.17
N LEU A 11 12.62 5.43 11.91
CA LEU A 11 13.48 5.00 10.83
C LEU A 11 13.94 6.19 9.99
N HIS A 12 15.11 6.10 9.39
CA HIS A 12 15.71 7.16 8.60
C HIS A 12 15.78 6.76 7.12
N PHE A 13 15.25 7.59 6.24
CA PHE A 13 15.34 7.36 4.81
C PHE A 13 16.80 7.53 4.32
N LYS A 14 17.22 6.67 3.39
CA LYS A 14 18.52 6.78 2.70
C LYS A 14 18.62 8.06 1.87
N GLN A 15 17.52 8.47 1.29
CA GLN A 15 17.35 9.70 0.54
C GLN A 15 16.00 10.31 0.93
N PRO A 16 15.87 11.65 0.94
CA PRO A 16 14.59 12.28 1.21
C PRO A 16 13.48 11.74 0.30
N ALA A 17 12.40 11.26 0.89
CA ALA A 17 11.25 10.74 0.16
C ALA A 17 10.32 11.90 -0.22
N GLY A 18 10.43 12.35 -1.47
CA GLY A 18 9.57 13.40 -2.03
C GLY A 18 8.16 12.87 -2.32
N THR A 19 7.16 13.46 -1.70
CA THR A 19 5.75 13.15 -1.93
C THR A 19 4.99 14.43 -2.28
N SER A 20 3.75 14.32 -2.73
CA SER A 20 2.88 15.49 -2.95
C SER A 20 2.57 16.32 -1.69
N ARG A 21 2.84 15.75 -0.50
CA ARG A 21 2.58 16.39 0.80
C ARG A 21 3.82 17.02 1.43
N GLY A 22 5.00 16.67 0.93
CA GLY A 22 6.26 17.16 1.45
C GLY A 22 7.38 16.16 1.30
N VAL A 23 8.51 16.45 1.94
CA VAL A 23 9.70 15.62 1.91
C VAL A 23 9.90 14.99 3.28
N TYR A 24 9.86 13.67 3.32
CA TYR A 24 10.10 12.91 4.55
C TYR A 24 11.55 12.46 4.61
N THR A 25 12.20 12.71 5.74
CA THR A 25 13.57 12.23 6.05
C THR A 25 13.55 11.09 7.08
N THR A 26 12.45 10.99 7.81
CA THR A 26 12.23 9.97 8.85
C THR A 26 10.83 9.39 8.76
N ARG A 27 10.66 8.19 9.33
CA ARG A 27 9.39 7.50 9.50
C ARG A 27 9.25 7.05 10.94
N HIS A 28 8.27 7.58 11.65
CA HIS A 28 7.92 7.14 13.01
C HIS A 28 6.82 6.08 12.94
N SER A 29 7.01 4.99 13.66
CA SER A 29 6.04 3.89 13.75
C SER A 29 5.95 3.35 15.17
N TYR A 30 4.76 2.87 15.55
CA TYR A 30 4.53 2.09 16.75
C TYR A 30 4.48 0.61 16.39
N TYR A 31 5.04 -0.23 17.25
CA TYR A 31 5.05 -1.67 17.11
C TYR A 31 4.29 -2.31 18.25
N LEU A 32 3.49 -3.31 17.92
CA LEU A 32 2.69 -4.08 18.86
C LEU A 32 3.31 -5.46 18.99
N THR A 33 3.67 -5.85 20.23
CA THR A 33 4.04 -7.23 20.54
C THR A 33 2.88 -7.87 21.29
N LEU A 34 2.23 -8.83 20.62
CA LEU A 34 1.09 -9.60 21.15
C LEU A 34 1.58 -10.89 21.76
N THR A 35 1.19 -11.15 23.01
CA THR A 35 1.44 -12.39 23.74
C THR A 35 0.15 -12.96 24.31
N SER A 36 0.17 -14.19 24.80
CA SER A 36 -0.98 -14.81 25.47
C SER A 36 -0.53 -15.66 26.68
N ASP A 37 -1.22 -15.52 27.79
CA ASP A 37 -1.00 -16.37 28.98
C ASP A 37 -1.27 -17.86 28.69
N GLU A 38 -2.11 -18.16 27.69
CA GLU A 38 -2.45 -19.53 27.27
C GLU A 38 -1.37 -20.17 26.38
N MET A 39 -0.47 -19.35 25.82
CA MET A 39 0.60 -19.79 24.91
C MET A 39 1.92 -19.08 25.26
N PRO A 40 2.53 -19.44 26.41
CA PRO A 40 3.79 -18.84 26.83
C PRO A 40 4.89 -19.03 25.77
N GLY A 41 5.62 -17.94 25.46
CA GLY A 41 6.71 -17.97 24.49
C GLY A 41 6.28 -17.80 23.03
N ILE A 42 4.97 -17.66 22.75
CA ILE A 42 4.49 -17.27 21.44
C ILE A 42 4.29 -15.76 21.40
N GLU A 43 4.86 -15.12 20.39
CA GLU A 43 4.73 -13.69 20.15
C GLU A 43 4.26 -13.41 18.73
N GLY A 44 3.46 -12.36 18.58
CA GLY A 44 3.10 -11.81 17.29
C GLY A 44 3.45 -10.34 17.20
N VAL A 45 3.96 -9.87 16.08
CA VAL A 45 4.39 -8.48 15.92
C VAL A 45 3.59 -7.81 14.82
N GLY A 46 3.11 -6.58 15.09
CA GLY A 46 2.44 -5.73 14.11
C GLY A 46 2.99 -4.32 14.12
N GLU A 47 2.71 -3.56 13.05
CA GLU A 47 3.18 -2.19 12.87
C GLU A 47 1.99 -1.25 12.66
N CYS A 48 1.90 -0.22 13.50
CA CYS A 48 0.97 0.91 13.35
C CYS A 48 1.77 2.12 12.86
N ALA A 49 1.61 2.44 11.57
CA ALA A 49 2.43 3.46 10.91
C ALA A 49 1.54 4.48 10.20
N THR A 50 1.45 5.70 10.74
CA THR A 50 0.77 6.81 10.09
C THR A 50 1.73 7.63 9.23
N LEU A 51 1.28 8.17 8.12
CA LEU A 51 1.98 9.22 7.36
C LEU A 51 1.43 10.58 7.79
N PRO A 52 2.28 11.48 8.32
CA PRO A 52 1.87 12.85 8.58
C PRO A 52 1.22 13.48 7.34
N ASP A 53 0.22 14.31 7.53
CA ASP A 53 -0.50 15.05 6.48
C ASP A 53 -1.24 14.17 5.43
N LEU A 54 -1.20 12.84 5.55
CA LEU A 54 -1.86 11.92 4.64
C LEU A 54 -2.83 10.95 5.34
N SER A 55 -2.37 10.25 6.39
CA SER A 55 -3.22 9.29 7.11
C SER A 55 -4.37 9.99 7.81
N CYS A 56 -5.59 9.50 7.63
CA CYS A 56 -6.78 10.10 8.27
C CYS A 56 -6.76 9.95 9.80
N ASP A 57 -5.99 9.03 10.32
CA ASP A 57 -5.77 8.76 11.74
C ASP A 57 -4.47 9.38 12.30
N ALA A 58 -3.68 10.11 11.52
CA ALA A 58 -2.52 10.87 12.00
C ALA A 58 -2.95 12.12 12.77
N LYS A 59 -3.42 11.93 14.00
CA LYS A 59 -3.98 12.97 14.88
C LYS A 59 -3.15 13.12 16.14
N PRO A 60 -3.19 14.29 16.82
CA PRO A 60 -2.43 14.51 18.06
C PRO A 60 -2.71 13.48 19.15
N GLU A 61 -3.93 12.96 19.21
CA GLU A 61 -4.36 11.96 20.19
C GLU A 61 -4.06 10.50 19.76
N TYR A 62 -3.33 10.27 18.67
CA TYR A 62 -3.09 8.95 18.09
C TYR A 62 -2.54 7.93 19.08
N GLU A 63 -1.46 8.29 19.81
CA GLU A 63 -0.83 7.38 20.77
C GLU A 63 -1.79 7.01 21.91
N MET A 64 -2.52 7.99 22.43
CA MET A 64 -3.53 7.75 23.48
C MET A 64 -4.61 6.79 22.98
N THR A 65 -5.09 7.00 21.75
CA THR A 65 -6.09 6.13 21.12
C THR A 65 -5.53 4.72 20.90
N LEU A 66 -4.30 4.59 20.43
CA LEU A 66 -3.64 3.30 20.25
C LEU A 66 -3.60 2.51 21.56
N ARG A 67 -3.20 3.15 22.67
CA ARG A 67 -3.18 2.53 24.00
C ARG A 67 -4.57 2.09 24.46
N GLN A 68 -5.59 2.92 24.27
CA GLN A 68 -6.97 2.60 24.61
C GLN A 68 -7.51 1.43 23.78
N VAL A 69 -7.22 1.39 22.49
CA VAL A 69 -7.64 0.30 21.60
C VAL A 69 -6.93 -1.01 21.98
N CYS A 70 -5.63 -0.99 22.30
CA CYS A 70 -4.92 -2.18 22.78
C CYS A 70 -5.54 -2.73 24.07
N GLN A 71 -5.85 -1.87 25.06
CA GLN A 71 -6.55 -2.29 26.28
C GLN A 71 -7.94 -2.89 25.99
N MET A 72 -8.67 -2.30 25.03
CA MET A 72 -9.97 -2.85 24.60
C MET A 72 -9.81 -4.24 23.99
N VAL A 73 -8.80 -4.45 23.14
CA VAL A 73 -8.49 -5.76 22.53
C VAL A 73 -8.12 -6.80 23.60
N GLU A 74 -7.31 -6.44 24.59
CA GLU A 74 -6.96 -7.30 25.73
C GLU A 74 -8.20 -7.75 26.52
N GLN A 75 -9.14 -6.84 26.77
CA GLN A 75 -10.39 -7.12 27.48
C GLN A 75 -11.37 -7.97 26.67
N MET A 76 -11.50 -7.69 25.36
CA MET A 76 -12.45 -8.36 24.48
C MET A 76 -11.92 -9.67 23.90
N GLY A 77 -10.61 -9.87 23.90
CA GLY A 77 -9.94 -11.02 23.27
C GLY A 77 -10.04 -11.02 21.72
N ARG A 78 -10.41 -9.90 21.11
CA ARG A 78 -10.59 -9.77 19.64
C ARG A 78 -10.47 -8.32 19.17
N ILE A 79 -10.27 -8.15 17.87
CA ILE A 79 -10.25 -6.81 17.24
C ILE A 79 -11.69 -6.28 17.12
N PRO A 80 -12.01 -5.09 17.68
CA PRO A 80 -13.34 -4.49 17.60
C PRO A 80 -13.50 -3.64 16.33
N TYR A 81 -13.46 -4.26 15.15
CA TYR A 81 -13.41 -3.61 13.85
C TYR A 81 -14.37 -2.42 13.68
N ASP A 82 -15.64 -2.58 14.08
CA ASP A 82 -16.63 -1.51 13.89
C ASP A 82 -16.36 -0.28 14.76
N MET A 83 -15.70 -0.45 15.92
CA MET A 83 -15.38 0.64 16.83
C MET A 83 -14.13 1.41 16.42
N ILE A 84 -13.23 0.79 15.65
CA ILE A 84 -11.94 1.37 15.27
C ILE A 84 -11.80 1.68 13.78
N ARG A 85 -12.90 1.68 13.03
CA ARG A 85 -12.93 1.99 11.58
C ARG A 85 -12.24 3.32 11.22
N ALA A 86 -12.24 4.30 12.14
CA ALA A 86 -11.59 5.59 11.95
C ALA A 86 -10.05 5.55 12.06
N TYR A 87 -9.48 4.39 12.42
CA TYR A 87 -8.06 4.21 12.71
C TYR A 87 -7.44 3.08 11.87
N PRO A 88 -7.28 3.30 10.54
CA PRO A 88 -6.76 2.28 9.61
C PRO A 88 -5.43 1.68 10.01
N SER A 89 -4.47 2.51 10.46
CA SER A 89 -3.15 2.05 10.82
C SER A 89 -3.14 1.21 12.11
N ILE A 90 -3.99 1.54 13.09
CA ILE A 90 -4.17 0.74 14.31
C ILE A 90 -4.81 -0.62 13.96
N THR A 91 -5.83 -0.61 13.10
CA THR A 91 -6.46 -1.83 12.61
C THR A 91 -5.43 -2.75 11.95
N PHE A 92 -4.64 -2.22 11.02
CA PHE A 92 -3.59 -2.97 10.34
C PHE A 92 -2.53 -3.53 11.30
N GLY A 93 -2.07 -2.73 12.27
CA GLY A 93 -1.10 -3.17 13.28
C GLY A 93 -1.63 -4.31 14.15
N LEU A 94 -2.88 -4.24 14.59
CA LEU A 94 -3.51 -5.31 15.35
C LEU A 94 -3.69 -6.59 14.50
N GLU A 95 -4.19 -6.47 13.28
CA GLU A 95 -4.38 -7.61 12.36
C GLU A 95 -3.05 -8.33 12.11
N THR A 96 -1.99 -7.58 11.85
CA THR A 96 -0.66 -8.16 11.58
C THR A 96 -0.05 -8.78 12.83
N ALA A 97 -0.26 -8.20 14.02
CA ALA A 97 0.16 -8.80 15.29
C ALA A 97 -0.55 -10.13 15.55
N PHE A 98 -1.87 -10.20 15.37
CA PHE A 98 -2.62 -11.45 15.50
C PHE A 98 -2.24 -12.48 14.45
N ALA A 99 -2.13 -12.09 13.18
CA ALA A 99 -1.72 -13.00 12.11
C ALA A 99 -0.32 -13.59 12.38
N SER A 100 0.62 -12.76 12.81
CA SER A 100 1.97 -13.17 13.21
C SER A 100 1.95 -14.11 14.40
N PHE A 101 1.10 -13.85 15.40
CA PHE A 101 0.91 -14.73 16.56
C PHE A 101 0.35 -16.10 16.16
N PHE A 102 -0.68 -16.14 15.30
CA PHE A 102 -1.26 -17.39 14.79
C PHE A 102 -0.25 -18.21 13.99
N ASP A 103 0.54 -17.56 13.15
CA ASP A 103 1.60 -18.22 12.38
C ASP A 103 2.70 -18.79 13.28
N ALA A 104 3.14 -18.03 14.29
CA ALA A 104 4.13 -18.50 15.27
C ALA A 104 3.63 -19.72 16.06
N ALA A 105 2.38 -19.72 16.50
CA ALA A 105 1.75 -20.85 17.18
C ALA A 105 1.65 -22.08 16.25
N LYS A 106 1.19 -21.88 15.01
CA LYS A 106 1.09 -22.96 13.99
C LYS A 106 2.45 -23.62 13.72
N LYS A 107 3.51 -22.82 13.61
CA LYS A 107 4.89 -23.32 13.42
C LYS A 107 5.39 -24.18 14.57
N GLN A 108 4.84 -24.00 15.77
CA GLN A 108 5.11 -24.83 16.94
C GLN A 108 4.08 -25.96 17.14
N ASN A 109 3.21 -26.20 16.15
CA ASN A 109 2.12 -27.20 16.20
C ASN A 109 1.13 -26.98 17.37
N LEU A 110 0.94 -25.72 17.77
CA LEU A 110 -0.03 -25.35 18.80
C LEU A 110 -1.39 -25.00 18.15
N SER A 111 -2.48 -25.49 18.74
CA SER A 111 -3.83 -25.15 18.32
C SER A 111 -4.27 -23.84 18.98
N VAL A 112 -4.67 -22.87 18.17
CA VAL A 112 -5.16 -21.57 18.63
C VAL A 112 -6.68 -21.50 18.46
N SER A 113 -7.40 -21.10 19.51
CA SER A 113 -8.79 -20.68 19.37
C SER A 113 -8.84 -19.32 18.69
N VAL A 114 -9.34 -19.27 17.47
CA VAL A 114 -9.41 -18.04 16.67
C VAL A 114 -10.65 -17.24 17.07
N PRO A 115 -10.50 -15.98 17.48
CA PRO A 115 -11.65 -15.15 17.82
C PRO A 115 -12.52 -14.87 16.57
N VAL A 116 -13.83 -14.78 16.79
CA VAL A 116 -14.82 -14.51 15.74
C VAL A 116 -14.49 -13.23 14.96
N GLY A 117 -14.51 -13.32 13.64
CA GLY A 117 -14.19 -12.23 12.72
C GLY A 117 -12.71 -12.09 12.39
N MET A 118 -11.85 -13.00 12.86
CA MET A 118 -10.40 -12.97 12.63
C MET A 118 -9.91 -14.22 11.87
N GLU A 119 -10.82 -15.04 11.36
CA GLU A 119 -10.52 -16.31 10.69
C GLU A 119 -9.59 -16.13 9.48
N ASN A 120 -9.73 -15.03 8.77
CA ASN A 120 -8.91 -14.69 7.61
C ASN A 120 -7.46 -14.35 7.93
N LEU A 121 -7.11 -14.16 9.21
CA LEU A 121 -5.75 -13.84 9.65
C LEU A 121 -4.90 -15.09 9.90
N THR A 122 -5.52 -16.26 10.11
CA THR A 122 -4.85 -17.50 10.52
C THR A 122 -3.93 -18.11 9.46
N ASP A 123 -4.16 -17.79 8.21
CA ASP A 123 -3.41 -18.29 7.05
C ASP A 123 -2.79 -17.17 6.21
N LEU A 124 -2.65 -15.97 6.79
CA LEU A 124 -2.07 -14.82 6.09
C LEU A 124 -0.67 -15.13 5.55
N PHE A 125 0.14 -15.84 6.33
CA PHE A 125 1.52 -16.19 5.99
C PHE A 125 1.65 -17.56 5.30
N ASP A 126 0.55 -18.31 5.12
CA ASP A 126 0.55 -19.63 4.50
C ASP A 126 0.18 -19.55 3.01
N SER A 127 1.17 -19.27 2.19
CA SER A 127 1.05 -19.19 0.73
C SER A 127 2.35 -19.67 0.06
N PRO A 128 2.37 -19.97 -1.24
CA PRO A 128 3.61 -20.25 -1.96
C PRO A 128 4.66 -19.15 -1.80
N PHE A 129 4.25 -17.88 -1.81
CA PHE A 129 5.10 -16.74 -1.48
C PHE A 129 5.68 -16.88 -0.06
N GLY A 130 4.84 -17.13 0.94
CA GLY A 130 5.27 -17.28 2.35
C GLY A 130 6.21 -18.44 2.58
N ARG A 131 6.12 -19.48 1.76
CA ARG A 131 7.07 -20.61 1.77
C ARG A 131 8.33 -20.37 0.95
N GLY A 132 8.46 -19.19 0.29
CA GLY A 132 9.61 -18.85 -0.55
C GLY A 132 9.65 -19.62 -1.89
N GLU A 133 8.53 -20.21 -2.30
CA GLU A 133 8.39 -20.97 -3.55
C GLU A 133 8.19 -20.06 -4.76
N GLU A 134 7.55 -18.90 -4.55
CA GLU A 134 7.21 -17.95 -5.59
C GLU A 134 7.52 -16.51 -5.14
N GLY A 135 7.75 -15.63 -6.12
CA GLY A 135 7.93 -14.20 -5.90
C GLY A 135 6.73 -13.40 -6.40
N ILE A 136 6.45 -12.27 -5.77
CA ILE A 136 5.45 -11.31 -6.21
C ILE A 136 6.10 -10.33 -7.18
N THR A 137 5.54 -10.18 -8.39
CA THR A 137 5.98 -9.13 -9.32
C THR A 137 5.67 -7.75 -8.74
N ILE A 138 6.68 -6.87 -8.73
CA ILE A 138 6.60 -5.52 -8.19
C ILE A 138 6.98 -4.48 -9.24
N ASN A 139 6.45 -3.28 -9.10
CA ASN A 139 6.87 -2.15 -9.93
C ASN A 139 8.14 -1.48 -9.38
N GLY A 140 9.01 -1.03 -10.28
CA GLY A 140 10.05 -0.07 -9.96
C GLY A 140 9.44 1.33 -9.74
N LEU A 141 9.84 2.02 -8.68
CA LEU A 141 9.36 3.36 -8.37
C LEU A 141 10.41 4.41 -8.70
N VAL A 142 10.03 5.41 -9.51
CA VAL A 142 10.83 6.60 -9.81
C VAL A 142 10.21 7.78 -9.06
N TRP A 143 10.88 8.19 -7.97
CA TRP A 143 10.47 9.32 -7.13
C TRP A 143 10.60 10.65 -7.85
N MET A 144 9.81 11.64 -7.41
CA MET A 144 9.95 13.03 -7.82
C MET A 144 11.36 13.54 -7.55
N GLY A 145 11.83 14.44 -8.43
CA GLY A 145 13.16 15.07 -8.36
C GLY A 145 13.35 16.01 -9.51
N THR A 146 14.59 16.43 -9.76
CA THR A 146 14.93 17.10 -11.01
C THR A 146 14.80 16.15 -12.19
N TYR A 147 14.75 16.67 -13.41
CA TYR A 147 14.69 15.87 -14.62
C TYR A 147 15.83 14.84 -14.69
N GLU A 148 17.05 15.26 -14.39
CA GLU A 148 18.26 14.43 -14.42
C GLU A 148 18.22 13.31 -13.37
N GLU A 149 17.74 13.62 -12.15
CA GLU A 149 17.56 12.62 -11.09
C GLU A 149 16.51 11.58 -11.46
N MET A 150 15.39 12.03 -12.03
CA MET A 150 14.31 11.13 -12.45
C MET A 150 14.76 10.22 -13.59
N LEU A 151 15.52 10.76 -14.56
CA LEU A 151 16.10 9.99 -15.66
C LEU A 151 17.07 8.92 -15.15
N ALA A 152 18.00 9.31 -14.26
CA ALA A 152 18.95 8.36 -13.68
C ALA A 152 18.27 7.23 -12.90
N ARG A 153 17.26 7.55 -12.08
CA ARG A 153 16.48 6.55 -11.33
C ARG A 153 15.70 5.62 -12.26
N LEU A 154 15.17 6.15 -13.36
CA LEU A 154 14.47 5.37 -14.36
C LEU A 154 15.41 4.35 -15.03
N GLU A 155 16.58 4.82 -15.48
CA GLU A 155 17.59 3.95 -16.10
C GLU A 155 18.06 2.87 -15.13
N GLU A 156 18.26 3.21 -13.84
CA GLU A 156 18.58 2.23 -12.79
C GLU A 156 17.52 1.11 -12.70
N LYS A 157 16.22 1.46 -12.72
CA LYS A 157 15.14 0.47 -12.62
C LYS A 157 15.09 -0.43 -13.87
N LEU A 158 15.25 0.14 -15.04
CA LEU A 158 15.27 -0.63 -16.28
C LEU A 158 16.48 -1.57 -16.35
N GLN A 159 17.67 -1.12 -15.94
CA GLN A 159 18.88 -1.96 -15.84
C GLN A 159 18.75 -3.07 -14.78
N ALA A 160 18.02 -2.80 -13.69
CA ALA A 160 17.71 -3.80 -12.66
C ALA A 160 16.68 -4.85 -13.13
N GLY A 161 16.12 -4.72 -14.34
CA GLY A 161 15.21 -5.69 -14.95
C GLY A 161 13.73 -5.52 -14.58
N PHE A 162 13.32 -4.34 -14.13
CA PHE A 162 11.90 -4.06 -13.90
C PHE A 162 11.14 -3.96 -15.22
N HIS A 163 10.09 -4.78 -15.37
CA HIS A 163 9.16 -4.75 -16.51
C HIS A 163 7.94 -3.85 -16.28
N CYS A 164 7.79 -3.31 -15.08
CA CYS A 164 6.83 -2.26 -14.76
C CYS A 164 7.51 -1.14 -13.99
N VAL A 165 7.35 0.09 -14.45
CA VAL A 165 7.89 1.27 -13.78
C VAL A 165 6.77 2.27 -13.52
N LYS A 166 6.69 2.76 -12.27
CA LYS A 166 5.80 3.84 -11.87
C LYS A 166 6.59 5.14 -11.74
N LEU A 167 6.26 6.12 -12.58
CA LEU A 167 6.89 7.45 -12.60
C LEU A 167 5.99 8.43 -11.88
N LYS A 168 6.50 9.08 -10.83
CA LYS A 168 5.78 10.19 -10.19
C LYS A 168 5.89 11.45 -11.05
N ILE A 169 4.74 12.08 -11.30
CA ILE A 169 4.60 13.29 -12.13
C ILE A 169 3.82 14.38 -11.38
N GLY A 170 3.73 15.58 -11.96
CA GLY A 170 3.02 16.72 -11.35
C GLY A 170 3.90 17.60 -10.45
N ALA A 171 5.22 17.38 -10.43
CA ALA A 171 6.16 18.15 -9.61
C ALA A 171 7.08 19.07 -10.43
N ILE A 172 7.35 18.74 -11.69
CA ILE A 172 8.16 19.56 -12.61
C ILE A 172 7.30 19.99 -13.80
N ASP A 173 7.89 20.73 -14.73
CA ASP A 173 7.19 21.14 -15.95
C ASP A 173 6.64 19.91 -16.71
N PHE A 174 5.38 19.96 -17.07
CA PHE A 174 4.66 18.83 -17.70
C PHE A 174 5.32 18.37 -19.01
N PHE A 175 5.87 19.28 -19.80
CA PHE A 175 6.55 18.90 -21.04
C PHE A 175 7.86 18.14 -20.79
N LYS A 176 8.55 18.44 -19.69
CA LYS A 176 9.71 17.65 -19.24
C LYS A 176 9.29 16.25 -18.78
N GLU A 177 8.16 16.14 -18.10
CA GLU A 177 7.60 14.83 -17.71
C GLU A 177 7.22 13.99 -18.95
N LEU A 178 6.60 14.62 -19.95
CA LEU A 178 6.31 13.98 -21.23
C LEU A 178 7.59 13.54 -21.97
N ASP A 179 8.68 14.34 -21.91
CA ASP A 179 9.96 13.95 -22.51
C ASP A 179 10.58 12.72 -21.85
N LEU A 180 10.51 12.61 -20.52
CA LEU A 180 10.92 11.39 -19.80
C LEU A 180 10.12 10.16 -20.27
N ILE A 181 8.81 10.29 -20.35
CA ILE A 181 7.90 9.23 -20.82
C ILE A 181 8.21 8.85 -22.26
N LYS A 182 8.40 9.83 -23.12
CA LYS A 182 8.77 9.63 -24.53
C LYS A 182 10.07 8.85 -24.65
N ARG A 183 11.11 9.20 -23.90
CA ARG A 183 12.40 8.49 -23.92
C ARG A 183 12.25 7.01 -23.57
N ILE A 184 11.37 6.67 -22.61
CA ILE A 184 11.08 5.26 -22.32
C ILE A 184 10.49 4.59 -23.58
N ARG A 185 9.51 5.22 -24.20
CA ARG A 185 8.80 4.66 -25.37
C ARG A 185 9.62 4.63 -26.66
N ASP A 186 10.61 5.52 -26.79
CA ASP A 186 11.57 5.48 -27.89
C ASP A 186 12.49 4.23 -27.82
N VAL A 187 12.64 3.62 -26.65
CA VAL A 187 13.52 2.46 -26.41
C VAL A 187 12.72 1.17 -26.16
N TYR A 188 11.63 1.25 -25.39
CA TYR A 188 10.86 0.11 -24.93
C TYR A 188 9.40 0.18 -25.37
N THR A 189 8.89 -0.88 -25.97
CA THR A 189 7.46 -1.01 -26.27
C THR A 189 6.65 -1.25 -24.97
N LYS A 190 5.33 -1.11 -25.04
CA LYS A 190 4.45 -1.39 -23.89
C LYS A 190 4.46 -2.85 -23.45
N GLU A 191 4.80 -3.78 -24.36
CA GLU A 191 4.94 -5.19 -24.06
C GLU A 191 6.24 -5.51 -23.33
N GLN A 192 7.27 -4.70 -23.53
CA GLN A 192 8.56 -4.83 -22.82
C GLN A 192 8.55 -4.18 -21.45
N VAL A 193 7.96 -2.96 -21.35
CA VAL A 193 7.88 -2.20 -20.09
C VAL A 193 6.49 -1.59 -19.95
N GLU A 194 5.74 -2.06 -18.95
CA GLU A 194 4.53 -1.41 -18.48
C GLU A 194 4.89 -0.09 -17.78
N LEU A 195 4.28 1.00 -18.22
CA LEU A 195 4.50 2.31 -17.61
C LEU A 195 3.23 2.77 -16.90
N ARG A 196 3.37 3.11 -15.62
CA ARG A 196 2.34 3.78 -14.82
C ARG A 196 2.83 5.16 -14.43
N VAL A 197 1.91 6.10 -14.30
CA VAL A 197 2.22 7.43 -13.79
C VAL A 197 1.38 7.75 -12.57
N ASP A 198 1.91 8.57 -11.66
CA ASP A 198 1.28 8.95 -10.42
C ASP A 198 1.39 10.46 -10.25
N ALA A 199 0.24 11.14 -10.39
CA ALA A 199 0.16 12.60 -10.30
C ALA A 199 -0.09 13.11 -8.87
N ASN A 200 -0.43 12.23 -7.93
CA ASN A 200 -0.75 12.56 -6.53
C ASN A 200 -1.67 13.79 -6.39
N GLY A 201 -2.66 13.93 -7.28
CA GLY A 201 -3.58 15.07 -7.31
C GLY A 201 -2.97 16.36 -7.83
N GLY A 202 -1.86 16.31 -8.57
CA GLY A 202 -1.10 17.48 -9.00
C GLY A 202 -1.73 18.25 -10.16
N PHE A 203 -2.66 17.66 -10.92
CA PHE A 203 -3.28 18.36 -12.03
C PHE A 203 -4.40 19.28 -11.56
N LEU A 204 -4.49 20.45 -12.19
CA LEU A 204 -5.65 21.33 -12.02
C LEU A 204 -6.84 20.73 -12.79
N PRO A 205 -8.07 20.73 -12.19
CA PRO A 205 -9.23 20.11 -12.82
C PRO A 205 -9.56 20.60 -14.22
N GLU A 206 -9.30 21.89 -14.52
CA GLU A 206 -9.51 22.52 -15.83
C GLU A 206 -8.53 22.03 -16.88
N ASN A 207 -7.32 21.62 -16.50
CA ASN A 207 -6.27 21.17 -17.42
C ASN A 207 -6.15 19.64 -17.47
N ALA A 208 -6.77 18.91 -16.52
CA ALA A 208 -6.56 17.48 -16.34
C ALA A 208 -6.87 16.68 -17.61
N MET A 209 -7.97 16.97 -18.31
CA MET A 209 -8.33 16.22 -19.51
C MET A 209 -7.28 16.36 -20.61
N SER A 210 -6.80 17.56 -20.90
CA SER A 210 -5.77 17.79 -21.93
C SER A 210 -4.44 17.13 -21.57
N GLN A 211 -4.10 17.07 -20.28
CA GLN A 211 -2.90 16.36 -19.80
C GLN A 211 -3.06 14.84 -19.93
N LEU A 212 -4.24 14.30 -19.61
CA LEU A 212 -4.56 12.88 -19.79
C LEU A 212 -4.51 12.46 -21.27
N GLU A 213 -5.05 13.29 -22.18
CA GLU A 213 -4.99 13.07 -23.63
C GLU A 213 -3.55 13.10 -24.17
N ALA A 214 -2.69 13.97 -23.62
CA ALA A 214 -1.29 14.04 -23.97
C ALA A 214 -0.53 12.79 -23.51
N LEU A 215 -0.77 12.32 -22.28
CA LEU A 215 -0.18 11.11 -21.70
C LEU A 215 -0.65 9.84 -22.43
N ALA A 216 -1.90 9.77 -22.85
CA ALA A 216 -2.47 8.60 -23.51
C ALA A 216 -1.76 8.24 -24.84
N LYS A 217 -1.03 9.17 -25.45
CA LYS A 217 -0.26 8.94 -26.67
C LYS A 217 0.97 8.03 -26.48
N TYR A 218 1.30 7.71 -25.25
CA TYR A 218 2.52 6.97 -24.89
C TYR A 218 2.24 5.57 -24.35
N ASP A 219 1.09 4.97 -24.63
CA ASP A 219 0.73 3.62 -24.18
C ASP A 219 0.95 3.41 -22.67
N ILE A 220 0.54 4.39 -21.84
CA ILE A 220 0.59 4.31 -20.40
C ILE A 220 -0.55 3.41 -19.91
N HIS A 221 -0.25 2.47 -19.00
CA HIS A 221 -1.24 1.56 -18.43
C HIS A 221 -2.32 2.31 -17.63
N SER A 222 -1.91 3.21 -16.76
CA SER A 222 -2.82 3.96 -15.88
C SER A 222 -2.17 5.19 -15.29
N ILE A 223 -3.01 6.15 -14.90
CA ILE A 223 -2.63 7.29 -14.06
C ILE A 223 -3.26 7.18 -12.68
N GLU A 224 -2.43 7.33 -11.65
CA GLU A 224 -2.84 7.38 -10.25
C GLU A 224 -3.21 8.82 -9.89
N GLN A 225 -4.39 9.01 -9.29
CA GLN A 225 -4.93 10.24 -8.71
C GLN A 225 -4.57 11.52 -9.51
N PRO A 226 -5.18 11.77 -10.67
CA PRO A 226 -4.82 12.92 -11.51
C PRO A 226 -5.12 14.27 -10.86
N ILE A 227 -6.28 14.43 -10.21
CA ILE A 227 -6.69 15.65 -9.51
C ILE A 227 -6.79 15.40 -8.00
N LYS A 228 -6.76 16.47 -7.20
CA LYS A 228 -6.91 16.38 -5.74
C LYS A 228 -8.20 15.67 -5.34
N GLN A 229 -8.13 14.91 -4.25
CA GLN A 229 -9.27 14.20 -3.66
C GLN A 229 -10.43 15.14 -3.29
N HIS A 230 -11.60 14.53 -3.03
CA HIS A 230 -12.87 15.19 -2.65
C HIS A 230 -13.52 16.01 -3.76
N GLN A 231 -13.21 15.70 -5.03
CA GLN A 231 -13.79 16.30 -6.22
C GLN A 231 -14.54 15.24 -7.05
N TRP A 232 -15.39 14.42 -6.40
CA TRP A 232 -16.04 13.27 -7.02
C TRP A 232 -16.74 13.57 -8.35
N PRO A 233 -17.53 14.66 -8.51
CA PRO A 233 -18.17 14.95 -9.79
C PRO A 233 -17.17 15.15 -10.93
N LYS A 234 -16.05 15.85 -10.65
CA LYS A 234 -15.00 16.09 -11.64
C LYS A 234 -14.19 14.83 -11.94
N MET A 235 -13.83 14.07 -10.89
CA MET A 235 -13.14 12.79 -11.07
C MET A 235 -14.01 11.80 -11.85
N ALA A 236 -15.32 11.74 -11.58
CA ALA A 236 -16.27 10.90 -12.32
C ALA A 236 -16.34 11.30 -13.80
N GLN A 237 -16.31 12.60 -14.10
CA GLN A 237 -16.23 13.08 -15.48
C GLN A 237 -14.95 12.59 -16.14
N LEU A 238 -13.78 12.76 -15.49
CA LEU A 238 -12.51 12.30 -16.01
C LEU A 238 -12.51 10.78 -16.24
N CYS A 239 -12.94 9.97 -15.26
CA CYS A 239 -13.00 8.52 -15.39
C CYS A 239 -13.88 8.03 -16.58
N ARG A 240 -14.94 8.78 -16.89
CA ARG A 240 -15.84 8.46 -18.00
C ARG A 240 -15.30 8.86 -19.38
N GLU A 241 -14.57 9.97 -19.46
CA GLU A 241 -14.23 10.63 -20.72
C GLU A 241 -12.76 10.43 -21.13
N THR A 242 -11.88 10.07 -20.19
CA THR A 242 -10.44 9.91 -20.44
C THR A 242 -10.09 8.72 -21.31
N PRO A 243 -9.14 8.84 -22.25
CA PRO A 243 -8.56 7.71 -22.96
C PRO A 243 -7.53 6.92 -22.13
N LEU A 244 -7.07 7.48 -20.98
CA LEU A 244 -6.08 6.88 -20.09
C LEU A 244 -6.75 6.38 -18.79
N PRO A 245 -6.70 5.07 -18.47
CA PRO A 245 -7.32 4.53 -17.26
C PRO A 245 -6.85 5.22 -15.98
N ILE A 246 -7.80 5.54 -15.10
CA ILE A 246 -7.55 6.21 -13.82
C ILE A 246 -7.59 5.19 -12.68
N ALA A 247 -6.60 5.30 -11.78
CA ALA A 247 -6.52 4.59 -10.51
C ALA A 247 -6.69 5.56 -9.35
N LEU A 248 -7.61 5.29 -8.43
CA LEU A 248 -7.79 6.10 -7.22
C LEU A 248 -6.85 5.64 -6.10
N ASP A 249 -6.19 6.56 -5.42
CA ASP A 249 -5.35 6.36 -4.24
C ASP A 249 -5.83 7.26 -3.09
N GLU A 250 -5.47 8.54 -3.10
CA GLU A 250 -5.80 9.48 -2.01
C GLU A 250 -7.31 9.68 -1.83
N GLU A 251 -8.11 9.44 -2.87
CA GLU A 251 -9.58 9.52 -2.81
C GLU A 251 -10.17 8.50 -1.83
N LEU A 252 -9.49 7.37 -1.60
CA LEU A 252 -9.96 6.29 -0.74
C LEU A 252 -9.67 6.55 0.74
N ILE A 253 -8.71 7.44 1.05
CA ILE A 253 -8.26 7.70 2.42
C ILE A 253 -9.37 8.37 3.23
N GLY A 254 -9.69 7.81 4.41
CA GLY A 254 -10.76 8.30 5.27
C GLY A 254 -12.16 7.80 4.88
N VAL A 255 -12.32 7.10 3.76
CA VAL A 255 -13.58 6.45 3.37
C VAL A 255 -13.64 5.07 4.03
N ASN A 256 -13.92 5.04 5.34
CA ASN A 256 -13.78 3.84 6.15
C ASN A 256 -15.08 3.05 6.34
N VAL A 257 -16.24 3.63 6.00
CA VAL A 257 -17.55 3.00 6.14
C VAL A 257 -17.96 2.35 4.82
N ARG A 258 -18.41 1.09 4.86
CA ARG A 258 -18.77 0.31 3.66
C ARG A 258 -19.75 1.03 2.72
N SER A 259 -20.79 1.66 3.25
CA SER A 259 -21.76 2.41 2.42
C SER A 259 -21.12 3.61 1.71
N MET A 260 -20.15 4.27 2.33
CA MET A 260 -19.40 5.37 1.70
C MET A 260 -18.45 4.85 0.62
N LYS A 261 -17.81 3.69 0.83
CA LYS A 261 -17.01 3.01 -0.20
C LYS A 261 -17.86 2.69 -1.44
N GLN A 262 -19.07 2.15 -1.23
CA GLN A 262 -20.03 1.91 -2.31
C GLN A 262 -20.39 3.20 -3.04
N ALA A 263 -20.78 4.25 -2.30
CA ALA A 263 -21.16 5.54 -2.89
C ALA A 263 -20.03 6.15 -3.74
N LEU A 264 -18.76 6.07 -3.27
CA LEU A 264 -17.60 6.53 -4.02
C LEU A 264 -17.46 5.76 -5.34
N LEU A 265 -17.42 4.42 -5.29
CA LEU A 265 -17.22 3.60 -6.46
C LEU A 265 -18.38 3.73 -7.47
N ASP A 266 -19.62 3.85 -7.00
CA ASP A 266 -20.79 4.04 -7.85
C ASP A 266 -20.81 5.42 -8.53
N THR A 267 -20.29 6.45 -7.84
CA THR A 267 -20.24 7.81 -8.35
C THR A 267 -19.07 8.01 -9.32
N VAL A 268 -17.87 7.63 -8.91
CA VAL A 268 -16.63 7.96 -9.64
C VAL A 268 -16.38 6.96 -10.77
N ARG A 269 -16.63 5.66 -10.54
CA ARG A 269 -16.42 4.56 -11.49
C ARG A 269 -15.01 4.56 -12.09
N PRO A 270 -13.95 4.50 -11.27
CA PRO A 270 -12.59 4.44 -11.76
C PRO A 270 -12.34 3.09 -12.45
N GLN A 271 -11.26 3.00 -13.23
CA GLN A 271 -10.83 1.72 -13.80
C GLN A 271 -10.07 0.87 -12.79
N TYR A 272 -9.38 1.53 -11.83
CA TYR A 272 -8.61 0.85 -10.80
C TYR A 272 -8.71 1.58 -9.45
N ILE A 273 -8.42 0.83 -8.38
CA ILE A 273 -8.15 1.36 -7.04
C ILE A 273 -6.81 0.83 -6.51
N ILE A 274 -6.13 1.66 -5.74
CA ILE A 274 -4.84 1.34 -5.13
C ILE A 274 -5.04 1.20 -3.62
N LEU A 275 -4.63 0.08 -3.06
CA LEU A 275 -4.90 -0.23 -1.66
C LEU A 275 -3.62 -0.25 -0.85
N LYS A 276 -3.65 0.47 0.27
CA LYS A 276 -2.59 0.55 1.28
C LYS A 276 -3.21 0.17 2.62
N PRO A 277 -2.99 -1.06 3.12
CA PRO A 277 -3.69 -1.53 4.32
C PRO A 277 -3.62 -0.58 5.52
N SER A 278 -2.47 0.05 5.78
CA SER A 278 -2.34 1.04 6.86
C SER A 278 -3.12 2.35 6.66
N LEU A 279 -3.65 2.61 5.45
CA LEU A 279 -4.44 3.81 5.12
C LEU A 279 -5.92 3.51 4.87
N HIS A 280 -6.28 2.27 4.50
CA HIS A 280 -7.60 1.92 3.99
C HIS A 280 -8.39 0.96 4.87
N GLY A 281 -8.08 0.93 6.19
CA GLY A 281 -8.84 0.17 7.18
C GLY A 281 -8.29 -1.22 7.49
N GLY A 282 -6.98 -1.41 7.36
CA GLY A 282 -6.33 -2.69 7.56
C GLY A 282 -6.60 -3.67 6.41
N ILE A 283 -6.34 -4.95 6.65
CA ILE A 283 -6.71 -6.07 5.78
C ILE A 283 -8.24 -6.14 5.64
N TYR A 284 -8.94 -5.97 6.76
CA TYR A 284 -10.41 -5.95 6.81
C TYR A 284 -10.99 -4.90 5.86
N GLY A 285 -10.53 -3.66 5.97
CA GLY A 285 -11.01 -2.57 5.13
C GLY A 285 -10.63 -2.71 3.66
N CYS A 286 -9.44 -3.26 3.37
CA CYS A 286 -9.01 -3.57 2.01
C CYS A 286 -9.85 -4.69 1.38
N ASN A 287 -10.22 -5.75 2.14
CA ASN A 287 -11.11 -6.79 1.67
C ASN A 287 -12.50 -6.23 1.27
N GLU A 288 -13.05 -5.29 2.06
CA GLU A 288 -14.29 -4.60 1.69
C GLU A 288 -14.14 -3.83 0.37
N TRP A 289 -13.02 -3.12 0.17
CA TRP A 289 -12.74 -2.39 -1.06
C TRP A 289 -12.63 -3.33 -2.27
N ILE A 290 -11.88 -4.44 -2.14
CA ILE A 290 -11.68 -5.42 -3.21
C ILE A 290 -13.00 -6.08 -3.60
N GLU A 291 -13.80 -6.50 -2.62
CA GLU A 291 -15.11 -7.07 -2.88
C GLU A 291 -16.01 -6.10 -3.67
N LEU A 292 -16.11 -4.85 -3.21
CA LEU A 292 -16.93 -3.82 -3.84
C LEU A 292 -16.42 -3.43 -5.24
N ALA A 293 -15.11 -3.39 -5.44
CA ALA A 293 -14.47 -3.14 -6.72
C ALA A 293 -14.74 -4.27 -7.72
N ASN A 294 -14.55 -5.53 -7.29
CA ASN A 294 -14.79 -6.71 -8.13
C ASN A 294 -16.25 -6.80 -8.59
N GLN A 295 -17.22 -6.47 -7.74
CA GLN A 295 -18.65 -6.40 -8.11
C GLN A 295 -18.94 -5.39 -9.23
N ARG A 296 -18.02 -4.44 -9.46
CA ARG A 296 -18.14 -3.35 -10.45
C ARG A 296 -17.19 -3.49 -11.63
N GLY A 297 -16.41 -4.57 -11.67
CA GLY A 297 -15.38 -4.76 -12.70
C GLY A 297 -14.20 -3.78 -12.57
N ILE A 298 -13.98 -3.20 -11.39
CA ILE A 298 -12.89 -2.29 -11.10
C ILE A 298 -11.67 -3.11 -10.65
N GLY A 299 -10.52 -2.93 -11.31
CA GLY A 299 -9.27 -3.59 -10.93
C GLY A 299 -8.66 -3.00 -9.66
N SER A 300 -7.74 -3.76 -9.04
CA SER A 300 -7.02 -3.29 -7.85
C SER A 300 -5.61 -3.83 -7.79
N TRP A 301 -4.73 -3.12 -7.09
CA TRP A 301 -3.44 -3.63 -6.64
C TRP A 301 -3.11 -3.09 -5.24
N ILE A 302 -2.16 -3.75 -4.59
CA ILE A 302 -1.73 -3.41 -3.23
C ILE A 302 -0.36 -2.74 -3.29
N THR A 303 -0.18 -1.73 -2.48
CA THR A 303 1.09 -1.03 -2.30
C THR A 303 1.33 -0.73 -0.82
N SER A 304 2.58 -0.48 -0.45
CA SER A 304 2.92 -0.02 0.90
C SER A 304 2.75 1.50 1.02
N ALA A 305 2.58 1.97 2.25
CA ALA A 305 2.60 3.38 2.62
C ALA A 305 3.88 3.72 3.41
N LEU A 306 5.02 3.21 2.96
CA LEU A 306 6.34 3.42 3.56
C LEU A 306 6.45 2.83 4.98
N GLU A 307 5.84 1.70 5.22
CA GLU A 307 6.02 0.93 6.45
C GLU A 307 7.45 0.41 6.57
N SER A 308 7.85 0.02 7.78
CA SER A 308 9.05 -0.80 7.98
C SER A 308 8.89 -2.17 7.31
N ASN A 309 9.95 -2.98 7.33
CA ASN A 309 9.85 -4.34 6.82
C ASN A 309 8.84 -5.22 7.57
N ILE A 310 8.43 -4.88 8.81
CA ILE A 310 7.37 -5.61 9.53
C ILE A 310 6.04 -5.42 8.80
N GLY A 311 5.62 -4.19 8.58
CA GLY A 311 4.40 -3.89 7.85
C GLY A 311 4.48 -4.33 6.39
N LEU A 312 5.61 -4.07 5.71
CA LEU A 312 5.83 -4.48 4.32
C LEU A 312 5.71 -6.01 4.15
N ASN A 313 6.29 -6.79 5.08
CA ASN A 313 6.17 -8.25 5.04
C ASN A 313 4.71 -8.70 5.11
N ALA A 314 3.93 -8.15 6.04
CA ALA A 314 2.51 -8.47 6.15
C ALA A 314 1.70 -8.04 4.90
N ILE A 315 2.00 -6.87 4.32
CA ILE A 315 1.38 -6.39 3.08
C ILE A 315 1.71 -7.31 1.91
N ALA A 316 2.96 -7.78 1.80
CA ALA A 316 3.39 -8.70 0.75
C ALA A 316 2.65 -10.05 0.84
N HIS A 317 2.55 -10.62 2.04
CA HIS A 317 1.77 -11.83 2.27
C HIS A 317 0.28 -11.65 1.96
N TYR A 318 -0.29 -10.50 2.33
CA TYR A 318 -1.66 -10.16 2.01
C TYR A 318 -1.88 -10.05 0.49
N ALA A 319 -0.98 -9.39 -0.23
CA ALA A 319 -1.04 -9.29 -1.69
C ALA A 319 -0.95 -10.68 -2.36
N ALA A 320 -0.05 -11.55 -1.89
CA ALA A 320 0.05 -12.92 -2.37
C ALA A 320 -1.23 -13.72 -2.12
N LYS A 321 -1.87 -13.53 -0.98
CA LYS A 321 -3.13 -14.20 -0.64
C LYS A 321 -4.30 -13.73 -1.51
N VAL A 322 -4.39 -12.43 -1.75
CA VAL A 322 -5.50 -11.81 -2.52
C VAL A 322 -5.42 -12.17 -4.00
N TYR A 323 -4.24 -12.06 -4.60
CA TYR A 323 -4.09 -12.18 -6.05
C TYR A 323 -3.60 -13.56 -6.49
N GLY A 324 -3.23 -14.42 -5.53
CA GLY A 324 -2.81 -15.79 -5.77
C GLY A 324 -1.43 -15.91 -6.42
N PRO A 325 -1.06 -17.15 -6.85
CA PRO A 325 0.27 -17.44 -7.37
C PRO A 325 0.60 -16.68 -8.68
N ASP A 326 -0.40 -16.41 -9.51
CA ASP A 326 -0.25 -15.68 -10.76
C ASP A 326 -0.54 -14.18 -10.58
N VAL A 327 0.20 -13.50 -9.72
CA VAL A 327 0.10 -12.04 -9.57
C VAL A 327 0.60 -11.38 -10.86
N ARG A 328 -0.30 -11.24 -11.84
CA ARG A 328 0.04 -10.65 -13.16
C ARG A 328 0.22 -9.14 -13.08
N MET A 329 -0.53 -8.48 -12.20
CA MET A 329 -0.44 -7.03 -12.02
C MET A 329 0.68 -6.71 -11.02
N PRO A 330 1.74 -5.98 -11.44
CA PRO A 330 2.84 -5.61 -10.53
C PRO A 330 2.35 -4.82 -9.33
N GLN A 331 2.77 -5.22 -8.13
CA GLN A 331 2.39 -4.63 -6.86
C GLN A 331 3.40 -3.56 -6.41
N GLY A 332 2.97 -2.59 -5.59
CA GLY A 332 3.83 -1.50 -5.12
C GLY A 332 4.61 -1.84 -3.84
N LEU A 333 5.42 -2.90 -3.84
CA LEU A 333 6.04 -3.46 -2.64
C LEU A 333 7.57 -3.32 -2.59
N GLY A 334 8.15 -2.44 -3.40
CA GLY A 334 9.60 -2.23 -3.46
C GLY A 334 10.17 -1.29 -2.39
N THR A 335 9.44 -0.94 -1.33
CA THR A 335 9.79 0.12 -0.38
C THR A 335 10.71 -0.31 0.77
N GLY A 336 10.95 -1.60 0.98
CA GLY A 336 11.78 -2.10 2.09
C GLY A 336 13.23 -1.62 2.08
N GLN A 337 13.75 -1.20 0.92
CA GLN A 337 15.14 -0.73 0.78
C GLN A 337 15.32 0.78 1.02
N LEU A 338 14.25 1.51 1.36
CA LEU A 338 14.29 2.96 1.47
C LEU A 338 14.99 3.48 2.73
N PHE A 339 15.11 2.67 3.78
CA PHE A 339 15.64 3.07 5.08
C PHE A 339 17.09 2.59 5.28
N THR A 340 17.87 3.38 6.05
CA THR A 340 19.23 3.02 6.47
C THR A 340 19.24 2.01 7.61
N ASP A 341 18.19 2.03 8.44
CA ASP A 341 18.08 1.33 9.73
C ASP A 341 16.78 0.53 9.84
N ASN A 342 16.31 -0.04 8.71
CA ASN A 342 15.10 -0.84 8.67
C ASN A 342 15.20 -2.10 9.55
N ILE A 343 14.05 -2.62 9.98
CA ILE A 343 13.97 -3.84 10.78
C ILE A 343 14.25 -5.02 9.86
N PRO A 344 15.17 -5.94 10.21
CA PRO A 344 15.44 -7.12 9.39
C PRO A 344 14.20 -8.02 9.28
N MET A 345 13.86 -8.38 8.04
CA MET A 345 12.81 -9.35 7.70
C MET A 345 13.30 -10.18 6.52
N PRO A 346 12.79 -11.42 6.34
CA PRO A 346 13.24 -12.32 5.29
C PRO A 346 12.68 -11.94 3.92
N LEU A 347 12.84 -10.67 3.50
CA LEU A 347 12.40 -10.15 2.22
C LEU A 347 13.59 -9.78 1.34
N GLU A 348 13.58 -10.23 0.08
CA GLU A 348 14.60 -9.92 -0.91
C GLU A 348 13.97 -9.57 -2.26
N ILE A 349 14.51 -8.55 -2.93
CA ILE A 349 14.14 -8.22 -4.31
C ILE A 349 15.16 -8.85 -5.25
N ARG A 350 14.66 -9.64 -6.21
CA ARG A 350 15.45 -10.27 -7.30
C ARG A 350 14.82 -9.91 -8.63
N GLY A 351 15.50 -9.07 -9.41
CA GLY A 351 14.93 -8.49 -10.62
C GLY A 351 13.70 -7.64 -10.28
N ASP A 352 12.58 -7.95 -10.90
CA ASP A 352 11.28 -7.31 -10.67
C ASP A 352 10.35 -8.07 -9.69
N LYS A 353 10.91 -8.97 -8.87
CA LYS A 353 10.12 -9.76 -7.92
C LYS A 353 10.61 -9.63 -6.48
N LEU A 354 9.66 -9.58 -5.56
CA LEU A 354 9.88 -9.68 -4.12
C LEU A 354 9.70 -11.13 -3.68
N PHE A 355 10.64 -11.66 -2.89
CA PHE A 355 10.62 -13.01 -2.35
C PHE A 355 10.73 -13.01 -0.82
N VAL A 356 10.17 -14.05 -0.19
CA VAL A 356 10.54 -14.44 1.17
C VAL A 356 11.76 -15.36 1.06
N VAL A 357 12.85 -15.03 1.76
CA VAL A 357 14.04 -15.86 1.87
C VAL A 357 14.03 -16.64 3.19
N LYS A 358 14.47 -17.90 3.14
CA LYS A 358 14.60 -18.78 4.32
C LYS A 358 16.00 -18.70 4.91
#